data_f4210331afbda86d9954de22ede0e601
#
_entry.id   f4210331afbda86d9954de22ede0e601
#
_cell.length_a   1.000
_cell.length_b   1.000
_cell.length_c   1.000
_cell.angle_alpha   90.00
_cell.angle_beta   90.00
_cell.angle_gamma   90.00
#
_symmetry.space_group_name_H-M   'P 1'
#
loop_
_entity.id
_entity.type
_entity.pdbx_description
1 polymer ?
#
loop_
_entity_poly.entity_id
_entity_poly.type
_entity_poly.pdbx_seq_one_letter_code
_entity_poly.pdbx_strand_id
1 'polypeptide(L)'
;MQEAIKKGLKTIGISDHSYRHLLYGLNRDSIFEMREEIDRLNEKYKEIEILLGIECNILDNKGTIDMDDKIREQLDYVLAGYHFASEPTSLRCLLNHGDNFLLKTKRSRRYNTDAIVNAMKNNDIFMITHPGDKGDVYIEEIAEEAKKRNIILEINSSHAHLNAEQLKQIAKYENRLMIGSDAHKPFMVGNFSLGLETVKNSGIDIKRVENIME
;
A
#
# COMPACT_ATOMS: atom_id res chain seq x y z
N MET A 1 -10.66 15.50 5.61
CA MET A 1 -11.77 15.14 6.54
C MET A 1 -13.16 15.49 5.98
N GLN A 2 -13.45 16.74 5.66
CA GLN A 2 -14.78 17.14 5.18
C GLN A 2 -15.29 16.33 3.96
N GLU A 3 -14.43 16.02 3.00
CA GLU A 3 -14.80 15.19 1.83
C GLU A 3 -15.11 13.74 2.24
N ALA A 4 -14.37 13.16 3.20
CA ALA A 4 -14.64 11.83 3.71
C ALA A 4 -16.02 11.76 4.40
N ILE A 5 -16.30 12.73 5.27
CA ILE A 5 -17.60 12.86 5.95
C ILE A 5 -18.73 13.04 4.94
N LYS A 6 -18.57 13.95 3.97
CA LYS A 6 -19.55 14.21 2.91
C LYS A 6 -19.85 12.96 2.07
N LYS A 7 -18.88 12.08 1.88
CA LYS A 7 -19.03 10.78 1.19
C LYS A 7 -19.55 9.67 2.11
N GLY A 8 -19.79 9.94 3.38
CA GLY A 8 -20.34 8.99 4.34
C GLY A 8 -19.35 7.95 4.86
N LEU A 9 -18.03 8.18 4.68
CA LEU A 9 -17.01 7.29 5.22
C LEU A 9 -17.08 7.28 6.74
N LYS A 10 -16.89 6.12 7.34
CA LYS A 10 -16.88 5.93 8.80
C LYS A 10 -15.48 5.92 9.38
N THR A 11 -14.53 5.47 8.59
CA THR A 11 -13.09 5.45 8.93
C THR A 11 -12.30 5.93 7.73
N ILE A 12 -11.25 6.70 7.95
CA ILE A 12 -10.29 7.08 6.94
C ILE A 12 -8.87 6.87 7.45
N GLY A 13 -8.03 6.18 6.67
CA GLY A 13 -6.59 6.11 6.89
C GLY A 13 -5.89 7.23 6.12
N ILE A 14 -5.02 7.96 6.80
CA ILE A 14 -4.11 8.95 6.21
C ILE A 14 -2.71 8.35 6.24
N SER A 15 -2.09 8.18 5.06
CA SER A 15 -0.74 7.62 4.95
C SER A 15 0.02 8.29 3.81
N ASP A 16 1.05 9.01 4.19
CA ASP A 16 2.00 9.59 3.24
C ASP A 16 3.19 8.66 3.00
N HIS A 17 3.96 8.90 1.93
CA HIS A 17 5.20 8.19 1.69
C HIS A 17 6.22 8.40 2.81
N SER A 18 6.87 7.33 3.24
CA SER A 18 7.91 7.37 4.25
C SER A 18 9.14 8.18 3.79
N TYR A 19 10.01 8.49 4.72
CA TYR A 19 11.07 9.50 4.61
C TYR A 19 12.25 9.13 3.68
N ARG A 20 12.38 7.88 3.20
CA ARG A 20 13.45 7.48 2.25
C ARG A 20 12.98 7.41 0.80
N HIS A 21 11.97 8.20 0.45
CA HIS A 21 11.58 8.43 -0.93
C HIS A 21 12.17 9.75 -1.41
N LEU A 22 13.02 9.73 -2.44
CA LEU A 22 13.83 10.89 -2.88
C LEU A 22 13.02 12.07 -3.41
N LEU A 23 11.78 11.84 -3.87
CA LEU A 23 10.94 12.86 -4.49
C LEU A 23 9.78 13.30 -3.59
N TYR A 24 9.19 12.40 -2.80
CA TYR A 24 7.94 12.62 -2.08
C TYR A 24 8.03 12.26 -0.59
N GLY A 25 9.20 11.83 -0.12
CA GLY A 25 9.38 11.41 1.26
C GLY A 25 9.06 12.53 2.26
N LEU A 26 8.32 12.19 3.31
CA LEU A 26 8.10 13.08 4.44
C LEU A 26 9.41 13.44 5.14
N ASN A 27 9.43 14.60 5.80
CA ASN A 27 10.40 14.79 6.87
C ASN A 27 10.05 13.82 8.01
N ARG A 28 11.04 13.09 8.51
CA ARG A 28 10.84 12.08 9.56
C ARG A 28 10.13 12.64 10.81
N ASP A 29 10.46 13.87 11.19
CA ASP A 29 9.89 14.49 12.39
C ASP A 29 8.44 14.96 12.18
N SER A 30 8.00 15.17 10.94
CA SER A 30 6.61 15.52 10.62
C SER A 30 5.59 14.44 11.03
N ILE A 31 6.01 13.20 11.23
CA ILE A 31 5.13 12.11 11.67
C ILE A 31 4.58 12.38 13.07
N PHE A 32 5.39 12.97 13.95
CA PHE A 32 4.95 13.34 15.31
C PHE A 32 3.91 14.47 15.25
N GLU A 33 4.12 15.48 14.40
CA GLU A 33 3.15 16.56 14.15
C GLU A 33 1.85 16.02 13.56
N MET A 34 1.94 15.06 12.63
CA MET A 34 0.77 14.39 12.06
C MET A 34 -0.01 13.62 13.13
N ARG A 35 0.64 12.95 14.07
CA ARG A 35 -0.03 12.25 15.17
C ARG A 35 -0.83 13.23 16.03
N GLU A 36 -0.22 14.33 16.45
CA GLU A 36 -0.89 15.37 17.22
C GLU A 36 -2.11 15.93 16.46
N GLU A 37 -1.96 16.19 15.18
CA GLU A 37 -3.07 16.71 14.36
C GLU A 37 -4.19 15.67 14.17
N ILE A 38 -3.87 14.39 13.96
CA ILE A 38 -4.87 13.32 13.87
C ILE A 38 -5.65 13.18 15.17
N ASP A 39 -4.98 13.23 16.32
CA ASP A 39 -5.62 13.17 17.64
C ASP A 39 -6.58 14.36 17.83
N ARG A 40 -6.14 15.58 17.49
CA ARG A 40 -6.97 16.78 17.52
C ARG A 40 -8.17 16.68 16.59
N LEU A 41 -8.00 16.10 15.40
CA LEU A 41 -9.09 15.90 14.44
C LEU A 41 -10.08 14.84 14.91
N ASN A 42 -9.65 13.77 15.56
CA ASN A 42 -10.49 12.75 16.17
C ASN A 42 -11.30 13.31 17.36
N GLU A 43 -10.76 14.29 18.08
CA GLU A 43 -11.54 15.02 19.10
C GLU A 43 -12.63 15.89 18.48
N LYS A 44 -12.34 16.51 17.34
CA LYS A 44 -13.24 17.44 16.65
C LYS A 44 -14.35 16.76 15.87
N TYR A 45 -14.04 15.68 15.16
CA TYR A 45 -14.97 14.99 14.24
C TYR A 45 -15.35 13.62 14.79
N LYS A 46 -16.47 13.56 15.53
CA LYS A 46 -16.93 12.32 16.19
C LYS A 46 -17.69 11.37 15.26
N GLU A 47 -18.05 11.83 14.07
CA GLU A 47 -18.76 11.06 13.05
C GLU A 47 -17.87 10.18 12.17
N ILE A 48 -16.55 10.37 12.25
CA ILE A 48 -15.55 9.62 11.48
C ILE A 48 -14.32 9.32 12.34
N GLU A 49 -13.80 8.10 12.24
CA GLU A 49 -12.54 7.70 12.82
C GLU A 49 -11.39 8.01 11.84
N ILE A 50 -10.33 8.62 12.33
CA ILE A 50 -9.16 8.99 11.53
C ILE A 50 -7.95 8.21 12.04
N LEU A 51 -7.37 7.40 11.18
CA LEU A 51 -6.19 6.58 11.48
C LEU A 51 -4.95 7.18 10.81
N LEU A 52 -3.85 7.21 11.54
CA LEU A 52 -2.54 7.58 11.01
C LEU A 52 -1.78 6.34 10.57
N GLY A 53 -1.44 6.28 9.32
CA GLY A 53 -0.53 5.30 8.76
C GLY A 53 0.69 5.93 8.10
N ILE A 54 1.53 5.10 7.55
CA ILE A 54 2.62 5.49 6.66
C ILE A 54 2.76 4.46 5.54
N GLU A 55 3.07 4.90 4.34
CA GLU A 55 3.42 4.02 3.23
C GLU A 55 4.94 3.90 3.15
N CYS A 56 5.47 2.81 3.74
CA CYS A 56 6.88 2.50 3.72
C CYS A 56 7.37 2.11 2.34
N ASN A 57 8.60 2.53 2.01
CA ASN A 57 9.31 2.06 0.85
C ASN A 57 9.97 0.71 1.15
N ILE A 58 9.77 -0.28 0.28
CA ILE A 58 10.55 -1.51 0.29
C ILE A 58 11.86 -1.23 -0.43
N LEU A 59 12.96 -1.18 0.34
CA LEU A 59 14.24 -0.63 -0.12
C LEU A 59 15.13 -1.63 -0.86
N ASP A 60 14.96 -2.93 -0.59
CA ASP A 60 15.79 -3.97 -1.20
C ASP A 60 15.07 -5.34 -1.24
N ASN A 61 15.72 -6.31 -1.89
CA ASN A 61 15.18 -7.66 -2.00
C ASN A 61 15.32 -8.51 -0.73
N LYS A 62 15.87 -7.96 0.36
CA LYS A 62 15.83 -8.58 1.69
C LYS A 62 14.57 -8.20 2.46
N GLY A 63 13.78 -7.27 1.92
CA GLY A 63 12.56 -6.78 2.53
C GLY A 63 12.78 -5.72 3.59
N THR A 64 13.89 -4.98 3.51
CA THR A 64 14.12 -3.81 4.35
C THR A 64 13.10 -2.73 4.02
N ILE A 65 12.43 -2.18 5.02
CA ILE A 65 11.54 -1.01 4.89
C ILE A 65 12.13 0.19 5.63
N ASP A 66 11.71 1.38 5.27
CA ASP A 66 12.11 2.63 5.92
C ASP A 66 11.24 2.95 7.14
N MET A 67 11.35 2.12 8.15
CA MET A 67 10.63 2.22 9.42
C MET A 67 11.60 2.06 10.58
N ASP A 68 11.38 2.79 11.65
CA ASP A 68 12.01 2.56 12.95
C ASP A 68 10.97 2.50 14.07
N ASP A 69 11.36 2.00 15.23
CA ASP A 69 10.45 1.76 16.36
C ASP A 69 9.77 3.04 16.85
N LYS A 70 10.47 4.18 16.87
CA LYS A 70 9.90 5.46 17.33
C LYS A 70 8.78 5.96 16.42
N ILE A 71 8.95 5.76 15.09
CA ILE A 71 7.91 6.09 14.13
C ILE A 71 6.75 5.09 14.26
N ARG A 72 7.07 3.79 14.38
CA ARG A 72 6.05 2.73 14.50
C ARG A 72 5.09 2.97 15.67
N GLU A 73 5.61 3.49 16.79
CA GLU A 73 4.82 3.83 17.99
C GLU A 73 3.79 4.94 17.76
N GLN A 74 3.96 5.76 16.72
CA GLN A 74 3.03 6.85 16.37
C GLN A 74 1.88 6.40 15.46
N LEU A 75 1.97 5.19 14.89
CA LEU A 75 1.12 4.76 13.79
C LEU A 75 0.06 3.75 14.24
N ASP A 76 -1.14 3.91 13.70
CA ASP A 76 -2.21 2.94 13.87
C ASP A 76 -2.01 1.72 12.93
N TYR A 77 -1.40 1.93 11.74
CA TYR A 77 -1.10 0.88 10.78
C TYR A 77 0.10 1.22 9.89
N VAL A 78 0.68 0.18 9.25
CA VAL A 78 1.80 0.31 8.32
C VAL A 78 1.43 -0.26 6.97
N LEU A 79 1.61 0.54 5.92
CA LEU A 79 1.56 0.10 4.53
C LEU A 79 2.98 -0.10 4.01
N ALA A 80 3.15 -0.94 3.00
CA ALA A 80 4.44 -1.07 2.32
C ALA A 80 4.25 -1.27 0.81
N GLY A 81 5.00 -0.51 0.03
CA GLY A 81 5.02 -0.58 -1.42
C GLY A 81 6.43 -0.61 -1.99
N TYR A 82 6.57 -1.17 -3.18
CA TYR A 82 7.80 -1.08 -3.95
C TYR A 82 7.72 0.17 -4.84
N HIS A 83 8.57 1.17 -4.58
CA HIS A 83 8.54 2.45 -5.29
C HIS A 83 9.81 2.70 -6.08
N PHE A 84 9.65 3.34 -7.27
CA PHE A 84 10.78 4.02 -7.91
C PHE A 84 11.23 5.19 -7.05
N ALA A 85 12.51 5.55 -7.16
CA ALA A 85 13.08 6.65 -6.40
C ALA A 85 13.06 6.46 -4.87
N SER A 86 12.80 5.26 -4.35
CA SER A 86 13.24 4.92 -3.01
C SER A 86 14.76 4.93 -2.96
N GLU A 87 15.34 5.33 -1.84
CA GLU A 87 16.79 5.40 -1.66
C GLU A 87 17.43 4.02 -1.84
N PRO A 88 18.32 3.82 -2.84
CA PRO A 88 18.90 2.51 -3.10
C PRO A 88 19.89 2.11 -2.00
N THR A 89 19.73 0.94 -1.41
CA THR A 89 20.61 0.40 -0.35
C THR A 89 21.88 -0.24 -0.90
N SER A 90 21.95 -0.49 -2.20
CA SER A 90 23.07 -1.16 -2.87
C SER A 90 23.09 -0.91 -4.37
N LEU A 91 24.24 -1.16 -5.00
CA LEU A 91 24.37 -1.13 -6.46
C LEU A 91 23.37 -2.09 -7.15
N ARG A 92 23.10 -3.25 -6.55
CA ARG A 92 22.11 -4.21 -7.07
C ARG A 92 20.70 -3.63 -7.06
N CYS A 93 20.33 -2.91 -6.01
CA CYS A 93 19.06 -2.21 -5.92
C CYS A 93 18.94 -1.12 -7.00
N LEU A 94 19.98 -0.28 -7.15
CA LEU A 94 20.03 0.76 -8.17
C LEU A 94 19.90 0.18 -9.59
N LEU A 95 20.61 -0.89 -9.90
CA LEU A 95 20.51 -1.59 -11.18
C LEU A 95 19.10 -2.17 -11.41
N ASN A 96 18.45 -2.67 -10.37
CA ASN A 96 17.08 -3.16 -10.47
C ASN A 96 16.08 -2.04 -10.74
N HIS A 97 16.25 -0.86 -10.15
CA HIS A 97 15.43 0.32 -10.49
C HIS A 97 15.56 0.67 -11.98
N GLY A 98 16.78 0.68 -12.51
CA GLY A 98 17.03 0.90 -13.95
C GLY A 98 16.40 -0.18 -14.83
N ASP A 99 16.50 -1.46 -14.44
CA ASP A 99 15.92 -2.58 -15.18
C ASP A 99 14.38 -2.53 -15.20
N ASN A 100 13.75 -2.22 -14.08
CA ASN A 100 12.30 -2.03 -14.01
C ASN A 100 11.81 -0.90 -14.92
N PHE A 101 12.60 0.15 -15.09
CA PHE A 101 12.24 1.28 -15.94
C PHE A 101 12.45 0.99 -17.44
N LEU A 102 13.56 0.34 -17.81
CA LEU A 102 14.02 0.21 -19.18
C LEU A 102 13.69 -1.13 -19.84
N LEU A 103 13.90 -2.24 -19.14
CA LEU A 103 14.00 -3.58 -19.76
C LEU A 103 12.93 -4.57 -19.24
N LYS A 104 12.45 -4.40 -18.02
CA LYS A 104 11.45 -5.27 -17.36
C LYS A 104 11.78 -6.76 -17.45
N THR A 105 12.99 -7.12 -17.04
CA THR A 105 13.52 -8.49 -17.19
C THR A 105 12.90 -9.48 -16.19
N LYS A 106 13.03 -10.78 -16.47
CA LYS A 106 12.68 -11.84 -15.49
C LYS A 106 13.48 -11.72 -14.19
N ARG A 107 14.72 -11.15 -14.26
CA ARG A 107 15.57 -10.93 -13.09
C ARG A 107 15.01 -9.83 -12.20
N SER A 108 14.56 -8.71 -12.77
CA SER A 108 13.92 -7.65 -11.98
C SER A 108 12.61 -8.11 -11.41
N ARG A 109 11.80 -8.86 -12.17
CA ARG A 109 10.57 -9.47 -11.67
C ARG A 109 10.81 -10.36 -10.46
N ARG A 110 11.85 -11.21 -10.47
CA ARG A 110 12.24 -12.02 -9.31
C ARG A 110 12.67 -11.16 -8.13
N TYR A 111 13.53 -10.16 -8.40
CA TYR A 111 13.99 -9.23 -7.37
C TYR A 111 12.83 -8.51 -6.67
N ASN A 112 11.88 -7.98 -7.44
CA ASN A 112 10.71 -7.26 -6.91
C ASN A 112 9.82 -8.19 -6.07
N THR A 113 9.60 -9.42 -6.55
CA THR A 113 8.83 -10.43 -5.81
C THR A 113 9.51 -10.78 -4.49
N ASP A 114 10.82 -11.06 -4.51
CA ASP A 114 11.59 -11.34 -3.29
C ASP A 114 11.54 -10.16 -2.32
N ALA A 115 11.61 -8.92 -2.81
CA ALA A 115 11.53 -7.72 -2.00
C ALA A 115 10.21 -7.65 -1.22
N ILE A 116 9.08 -7.80 -1.90
CA ILE A 116 7.75 -7.74 -1.28
C ILE A 116 7.52 -8.93 -0.33
N VAL A 117 7.85 -10.15 -0.79
CA VAL A 117 7.69 -11.36 0.03
C VAL A 117 8.54 -11.28 1.31
N ASN A 118 9.79 -10.83 1.21
CA ASN A 118 10.65 -10.69 2.37
C ASN A 118 10.24 -9.50 3.26
N ALA A 119 9.70 -8.42 2.71
CA ALA A 119 9.13 -7.33 3.51
C ALA A 119 7.98 -7.84 4.39
N MET A 120 7.07 -8.62 3.82
CA MET A 120 5.99 -9.27 4.57
C MET A 120 6.51 -10.23 5.65
N LYS A 121 7.63 -10.92 5.41
CA LYS A 121 8.22 -11.86 6.37
C LYS A 121 8.87 -11.19 7.57
N ASN A 122 9.47 -10.05 7.33
CA ASN A 122 10.39 -9.44 8.28
C ASN A 122 9.79 -8.28 9.06
N ASN A 123 8.60 -7.79 8.66
CA ASN A 123 8.00 -6.58 9.24
C ASN A 123 6.51 -6.80 9.55
N ASP A 124 6.00 -6.04 10.52
CA ASP A 124 4.57 -5.97 10.85
C ASP A 124 3.88 -5.00 9.88
N ILE A 125 3.37 -5.54 8.78
CA ILE A 125 2.72 -4.80 7.69
C ILE A 125 1.22 -5.12 7.69
N PHE A 126 0.39 -4.09 7.68
CA PHE A 126 -1.06 -4.22 7.55
C PHE A 126 -1.49 -4.52 6.12
N MET A 127 -0.92 -3.81 5.13
CA MET A 127 -1.30 -3.94 3.72
C MET A 127 -0.11 -3.71 2.78
N ILE A 128 -0.03 -4.51 1.72
CA ILE A 128 0.86 -4.24 0.57
C ILE A 128 0.11 -3.38 -0.44
N THR A 129 0.66 -2.21 -0.73
CA THR A 129 0.08 -1.25 -1.68
C THR A 129 0.43 -1.62 -3.13
N HIS A 130 -0.51 -1.39 -4.04
CA HIS A 130 -0.41 -1.54 -5.51
C HIS A 130 0.64 -2.57 -6.00
N PRO A 131 0.58 -3.86 -5.57
CA PRO A 131 1.64 -4.85 -5.85
C PRO A 131 1.82 -5.07 -7.35
N GLY A 132 2.99 -4.72 -7.88
CA GLY A 132 3.32 -4.86 -9.29
C GLY A 132 3.19 -3.58 -10.13
N ASP A 133 2.74 -2.45 -9.57
CA ASP A 133 2.63 -1.19 -10.30
C ASP A 133 4.00 -0.63 -10.73
N LYS A 134 4.94 -0.54 -9.82
CA LYS A 134 6.27 0.04 -10.08
C LYS A 134 7.33 -0.99 -10.52
N GLY A 135 6.93 -2.21 -10.78
CA GLY A 135 7.80 -3.27 -11.28
C GLY A 135 7.11 -4.63 -11.28
N ASP A 136 7.20 -5.36 -12.36
CA ASP A 136 6.57 -6.66 -12.53
C ASP A 136 6.90 -7.62 -11.38
N VAL A 137 5.93 -8.43 -10.97
CA VAL A 137 6.03 -9.40 -9.88
C VAL A 137 5.39 -10.74 -10.24
N TYR A 138 5.74 -11.79 -9.54
CA TYR A 138 5.00 -13.05 -9.54
C TYR A 138 3.89 -12.95 -8.50
N ILE A 139 2.72 -12.50 -8.94
CA ILE A 139 1.62 -12.10 -8.05
C ILE A 139 1.09 -13.27 -7.18
N GLU A 140 1.14 -14.49 -7.68
CA GLU A 140 0.71 -15.67 -6.91
C GLU A 140 1.61 -15.93 -5.68
N GLU A 141 2.93 -15.70 -5.79
CA GLU A 141 3.85 -15.84 -4.65
C GLU A 141 3.59 -14.77 -3.58
N ILE A 142 3.27 -13.54 -4.02
CA ILE A 142 2.87 -12.46 -3.11
C ILE A 142 1.55 -12.82 -2.41
N ALA A 143 0.56 -13.30 -3.17
CA ALA A 143 -0.73 -13.68 -2.62
C ALA A 143 -0.61 -14.84 -1.62
N GLU A 144 0.20 -15.85 -1.91
CA GLU A 144 0.46 -16.96 -1.00
C GLU A 144 1.07 -16.51 0.32
N GLU A 145 2.10 -15.64 0.27
CA GLU A 145 2.73 -15.12 1.48
C GLU A 145 1.82 -14.17 2.26
N ALA A 146 1.08 -13.30 1.57
CA ALA A 146 0.11 -12.39 2.18
C ALA A 146 -0.98 -13.18 2.94
N LYS A 147 -1.49 -14.28 2.35
CA LYS A 147 -2.46 -15.16 3.01
C LYS A 147 -1.89 -15.80 4.27
N LYS A 148 -0.66 -16.34 4.20
CA LYS A 148 0.02 -16.95 5.36
C LYS A 148 0.18 -15.99 6.53
N ARG A 149 0.35 -14.70 6.24
CA ARG A 149 0.61 -13.66 7.25
C ARG A 149 -0.59 -12.80 7.59
N ASN A 150 -1.74 -13.10 7.00
CA ASN A 150 -2.96 -12.32 7.17
C ASN A 150 -2.80 -10.84 6.76
N ILE A 151 -1.93 -10.57 5.78
CA ILE A 151 -1.69 -9.22 5.23
C ILE A 151 -2.68 -8.95 4.09
N ILE A 152 -3.18 -7.73 4.03
CA ILE A 152 -4.12 -7.28 3.00
C ILE A 152 -3.34 -6.97 1.71
N LEU A 153 -3.96 -7.25 0.55
CA LEU A 153 -3.49 -6.77 -0.74
C LEU A 153 -4.41 -5.64 -1.22
N GLU A 154 -3.81 -4.52 -1.60
CA GLU A 154 -4.56 -3.38 -2.10
C GLU A 154 -5.02 -3.58 -3.54
N ILE A 155 -6.28 -3.23 -3.80
CA ILE A 155 -6.82 -2.93 -5.13
C ILE A 155 -6.79 -1.42 -5.29
N ASN A 156 -5.76 -0.89 -5.95
CA ASN A 156 -5.55 0.54 -6.07
C ASN A 156 -6.43 1.16 -7.15
N SER A 157 -7.32 2.08 -6.77
CA SER A 157 -8.24 2.76 -7.69
C SER A 157 -7.60 3.88 -8.50
N SER A 158 -6.42 4.38 -8.10
CA SER A 158 -5.72 5.44 -8.82
C SER A 158 -4.85 4.87 -9.95
N HIS A 159 -4.15 3.75 -9.68
CA HIS A 159 -3.17 3.13 -10.58
C HIS A 159 -3.68 1.88 -11.32
N ALA A 160 -4.92 1.45 -11.08
CA ALA A 160 -5.49 0.22 -11.64
C ALA A 160 -4.67 -1.06 -11.30
N HIS A 161 -4.07 -1.11 -10.13
CA HIS A 161 -3.40 -2.27 -9.54
C HIS A 161 -4.06 -2.62 -8.21
N LEU A 162 -4.24 -3.79 -7.91
CA LEU A 162 -4.16 -5.10 -8.51
C LEU A 162 -5.26 -5.25 -9.59
N ASN A 163 -4.94 -5.50 -10.87
CA ASN A 163 -5.92 -5.52 -11.94
C ASN A 163 -6.79 -6.80 -11.97
N ALA A 164 -7.85 -6.81 -12.80
CA ALA A 164 -8.81 -7.91 -12.83
C ALA A 164 -8.18 -9.28 -13.16
N GLU A 165 -7.19 -9.32 -14.07
CA GLU A 165 -6.51 -10.57 -14.44
C GLU A 165 -5.63 -11.08 -13.28
N GLN A 166 -4.94 -10.19 -12.59
CA GLN A 166 -4.16 -10.54 -11.39
C GLN A 166 -5.08 -11.04 -10.27
N LEU A 167 -6.23 -10.38 -10.05
CA LEU A 167 -7.24 -10.86 -9.10
C LEU A 167 -7.76 -12.25 -9.43
N LYS A 168 -8.03 -12.57 -10.71
CA LYS A 168 -8.41 -13.93 -11.14
C LYS A 168 -7.32 -14.95 -10.81
N GLN A 169 -6.05 -14.62 -11.09
CA GLN A 169 -4.92 -15.52 -10.79
C GLN A 169 -4.81 -15.86 -9.31
N ILE A 170 -5.07 -14.89 -8.42
CA ILE A 170 -4.94 -15.08 -6.98
C ILE A 170 -6.24 -15.47 -6.28
N ALA A 171 -7.36 -15.60 -7.00
CA ALA A 171 -8.67 -15.89 -6.40
C ALA A 171 -8.67 -17.11 -5.48
N LYS A 172 -7.89 -18.14 -5.84
CA LYS A 172 -7.74 -19.41 -5.10
C LYS A 172 -7.09 -19.28 -3.71
N TYR A 173 -6.33 -18.19 -3.45
CA TYR A 173 -5.65 -17.98 -2.17
C TYR A 173 -6.55 -17.36 -1.10
N GLU A 174 -7.72 -16.85 -1.50
CA GLU A 174 -8.67 -16.20 -0.58
C GLU A 174 -8.02 -15.11 0.28
N ASN A 175 -7.24 -14.23 -0.37
CA ASN A 175 -6.59 -13.11 0.31
C ASN A 175 -7.62 -12.14 0.88
N ARG A 176 -7.25 -11.45 1.94
CA ARG A 176 -7.88 -10.23 2.40
C ARG A 176 -7.60 -9.13 1.37
N LEU A 177 -8.61 -8.37 1.00
CA LEU A 177 -8.53 -7.31 0.00
C LEU A 177 -9.12 -6.02 0.54
N MET A 178 -8.54 -4.88 0.17
CA MET A 178 -9.11 -3.55 0.36
C MET A 178 -8.96 -2.72 -0.91
N ILE A 179 -9.90 -1.83 -1.18
CA ILE A 179 -9.79 -0.86 -2.25
C ILE A 179 -9.21 0.43 -1.68
N GLY A 180 -8.04 0.86 -2.18
CA GLY A 180 -7.44 2.15 -1.87
C GLY A 180 -7.83 3.21 -2.89
N SER A 181 -8.16 4.42 -2.46
CA SER A 181 -8.38 5.56 -3.36
C SER A 181 -7.07 6.24 -3.76
N ASP A 182 -6.00 6.02 -2.99
CA ASP A 182 -4.69 6.64 -3.21
C ASP A 182 -4.81 8.14 -3.54
N ALA A 183 -5.50 8.84 -2.63
CA ALA A 183 -6.01 10.17 -2.86
C ALA A 183 -4.95 11.23 -2.54
N HIS A 184 -4.38 11.85 -3.56
CA HIS A 184 -3.46 12.98 -3.45
C HIS A 184 -4.15 14.35 -3.44
N LYS A 185 -5.47 14.38 -3.54
CA LYS A 185 -6.30 15.61 -3.52
C LYS A 185 -7.64 15.32 -2.83
N PRO A 186 -8.25 16.32 -2.15
CA PRO A 186 -9.47 16.10 -1.40
C PRO A 186 -10.61 15.45 -2.18
N PHE A 187 -10.83 15.81 -3.43
CA PHE A 187 -11.91 15.26 -4.26
C PHE A 187 -11.70 13.78 -4.66
N MET A 188 -10.46 13.26 -4.56
CA MET A 188 -10.12 11.87 -4.84
C MET A 188 -10.43 10.96 -3.65
N VAL A 189 -10.55 11.49 -2.43
CA VAL A 189 -10.86 10.71 -1.23
C VAL A 189 -12.13 9.90 -1.44
N GLY A 190 -12.04 8.58 -1.21
CA GLY A 190 -13.17 7.67 -1.40
C GLY A 190 -13.62 7.50 -2.86
N ASN A 191 -12.74 7.77 -3.84
CA ASN A 191 -13.00 7.41 -5.24
C ASN A 191 -12.60 5.95 -5.49
N PHE A 192 -13.57 5.05 -5.32
CA PHE A 192 -13.39 3.60 -5.45
C PHE A 192 -13.87 3.04 -6.80
N SER A 193 -14.27 3.90 -7.74
CA SER A 193 -14.95 3.48 -8.98
C SER A 193 -14.14 2.46 -9.78
N LEU A 194 -12.85 2.72 -9.99
CA LEU A 194 -11.98 1.83 -10.77
C LEU A 194 -11.71 0.52 -10.03
N GLY A 195 -11.51 0.56 -8.71
CA GLY A 195 -11.33 -0.64 -7.88
C GLY A 195 -12.59 -1.52 -7.88
N LEU A 196 -13.77 -0.94 -7.76
CA LEU A 196 -15.05 -1.65 -7.85
C LEU A 196 -15.25 -2.30 -9.21
N GLU A 197 -14.93 -1.59 -10.29
CA GLU A 197 -14.97 -2.13 -11.65
C GLU A 197 -13.97 -3.30 -11.80
N THR A 198 -12.78 -3.16 -11.26
CA THR A 198 -11.74 -4.20 -11.24
C THR A 198 -12.24 -5.47 -10.54
N VAL A 199 -12.83 -5.35 -9.35
CA VAL A 199 -13.43 -6.48 -8.62
C VAL A 199 -14.53 -7.14 -9.45
N LYS A 200 -15.46 -6.35 -10.00
CA LYS A 200 -16.53 -6.85 -10.86
C LYS A 200 -16.01 -7.65 -12.06
N ASN A 201 -15.00 -7.12 -12.75
CA ASN A 201 -14.40 -7.75 -13.94
C ASN A 201 -13.57 -8.99 -13.60
N SER A 202 -13.09 -9.11 -12.36
CA SER A 202 -12.38 -10.30 -11.90
C SER A 202 -13.28 -11.47 -11.56
N GLY A 203 -14.56 -11.23 -11.28
CA GLY A 203 -15.49 -12.25 -10.81
C GLY A 203 -15.28 -12.67 -9.34
N ILE A 204 -14.44 -11.97 -8.60
CA ILE A 204 -14.30 -12.16 -7.15
C ILE A 204 -15.54 -11.60 -6.45
N ASP A 205 -16.04 -12.31 -5.44
CA ASP A 205 -17.13 -11.82 -4.59
C ASP A 205 -16.72 -10.52 -3.88
N ILE A 206 -17.53 -9.48 -4.07
CA ILE A 206 -17.31 -8.15 -3.45
C ILE A 206 -17.19 -8.22 -1.92
N LYS A 207 -17.83 -9.18 -1.28
CA LYS A 207 -17.75 -9.42 0.17
C LYS A 207 -16.33 -9.75 0.67
N ARG A 208 -15.42 -10.08 -0.23
CA ARG A 208 -14.00 -10.27 0.10
C ARG A 208 -13.23 -8.97 0.23
N VAL A 209 -13.84 -7.84 -0.15
CA VAL A 209 -13.25 -6.50 -0.03
C VAL A 209 -13.71 -5.91 1.29
N GLU A 210 -12.81 -5.84 2.27
CA GLU A 210 -13.15 -5.59 3.68
C GLU A 210 -13.64 -4.17 3.98
N ASN A 211 -13.28 -3.20 3.15
CA ASN A 211 -13.65 -1.79 3.36
C ASN A 211 -14.85 -1.33 2.54
N ILE A 212 -15.65 -2.27 2.05
CA ILE A 212 -16.94 -1.99 1.41
C ILE A 212 -18.05 -2.43 2.35
N MET A 213 -18.92 -1.49 2.71
CA MET A 213 -20.14 -1.79 3.45
C MET A 213 -21.28 -2.07 2.46
N GLU A 214 -22.12 -3.05 2.79
CA GLU A 214 -23.38 -3.34 2.06
C GLU A 214 -24.41 -2.23 2.25
#